data_9880824691db96bb491818bef67b2b5f
#
_entry.id   9880824691db96bb491818bef67b2b5f
#
_cell.length_a   1.000
_cell.length_b   1.000
_cell.length_c   1.000
_cell.angle_alpha   90.00
_cell.angle_beta   90.00
_cell.angle_gamma   90.00
#
_symmetry.space_group_name_H-M   'P 1'
#
loop_
_entity.id
_entity.type
_entity.pdbx_description
1 polymer ?
#
loop_
_entity_poly.entity_id
_entity_poly.type
_entity_poly.pdbx_seq_one_letter_code
_entity_poly.pdbx_strand_id
1 'polypeptide(L)'
;MKSIIDPAALFIDLGAQKRPTVISVVGAGGKTSLLFWLAQLFQSGGRRVLITTTTHMFLPESTWPVIFCRDPAMLPRTSLSSPVSFCFHHWKATQGKAKGFAPEAIDALTQRPECDVILVEADGSRGMPLKAPDEHEPCIPQSSCCVIAVMSGLLLGEKIGAENVHRWPQFADITGLTPGTTLQLSDLVTLVRHPLGAFKNVPQDCRRVWFINRFSHCENTIAQSELLKPLQQHDVEAIWLGDIQEFPAIARRFVN
;
A
#
# COMPACT_ATOMS: atom_id res chain seq x y z
N MET A 1 -6.59 4.97 -27.06
CA MET A 1 -7.42 4.37 -26.00
C MET A 1 -6.47 3.75 -25.00
N LYS A 2 -6.52 4.16 -23.70
CA LYS A 2 -5.80 3.45 -22.63
C LYS A 2 -6.40 2.04 -22.53
N SER A 3 -5.60 0.99 -22.70
CA SER A 3 -6.09 -0.39 -22.58
C SER A 3 -6.40 -0.66 -21.10
N ILE A 4 -7.59 -1.19 -20.81
CA ILE A 4 -7.95 -1.62 -19.46
C ILE A 4 -7.16 -2.89 -19.16
N ILE A 5 -6.40 -2.87 -18.06
CA ILE A 5 -5.67 -4.05 -17.60
C ILE A 5 -6.68 -5.05 -17.02
N ASP A 6 -6.58 -6.29 -17.46
CA ASP A 6 -7.43 -7.38 -16.97
C ASP A 6 -7.28 -7.52 -15.44
N PRO A 7 -8.38 -7.46 -14.65
CA PRO A 7 -8.35 -7.72 -13.21
C PRO A 7 -7.66 -9.03 -12.83
N ALA A 8 -7.76 -10.07 -13.65
CA ALA A 8 -7.09 -11.35 -13.41
C ALA A 8 -5.56 -11.19 -13.36
N ALA A 9 -4.98 -10.33 -14.22
CA ALA A 9 -3.55 -10.05 -14.21
C ALA A 9 -3.11 -9.36 -12.91
N LEU A 10 -3.94 -8.44 -12.38
CA LEU A 10 -3.67 -7.77 -11.10
C LEU A 10 -3.76 -8.75 -9.92
N PHE A 11 -4.71 -9.70 -9.95
CA PHE A 11 -4.81 -10.75 -8.93
C PHE A 11 -3.58 -11.67 -8.91
N ILE A 12 -2.97 -11.93 -10.08
CA ILE A 12 -1.72 -12.68 -10.16
C ILE A 12 -0.59 -11.90 -9.48
N ASP A 13 -0.44 -10.60 -9.77
CA ASP A 13 0.58 -9.75 -9.15
C ASP A 13 0.46 -9.74 -7.63
N LEU A 14 -0.78 -9.70 -7.14
CA LEU A 14 -1.10 -9.67 -5.72
C LEU A 14 -0.98 -11.02 -5.01
N GLY A 15 -0.69 -12.11 -5.74
CA GLY A 15 -0.68 -13.46 -5.15
C GLY A 15 -2.06 -13.89 -4.62
N ALA A 16 -3.15 -13.36 -5.19
CA ALA A 16 -4.51 -13.50 -4.69
C ALA A 16 -5.16 -14.87 -4.97
N GLN A 17 -4.38 -15.90 -5.26
CA GLN A 17 -4.82 -17.29 -5.43
C GLN A 17 -5.07 -17.99 -4.09
N LYS A 18 -4.38 -17.57 -3.02
CA LYS A 18 -4.56 -18.10 -1.66
C LYS A 18 -5.76 -17.43 -0.97
N ARG A 19 -6.41 -18.14 -0.05
CA ARG A 19 -7.47 -17.62 0.81
C ARG A 19 -7.20 -17.99 2.26
N PRO A 20 -7.31 -17.02 3.17
CA PRO A 20 -7.46 -15.59 2.91
C PRO A 20 -6.21 -14.98 2.25
N THR A 21 -6.43 -13.99 1.41
CA THR A 21 -5.37 -13.18 0.82
C THR A 21 -5.09 -11.99 1.73
N VAL A 22 -3.87 -11.83 2.25
CA VAL A 22 -3.48 -10.66 3.05
C VAL A 22 -2.58 -9.77 2.20
N ILE A 23 -3.00 -8.51 2.00
CA ILE A 23 -2.26 -7.52 1.22
C ILE A 23 -1.98 -6.33 2.10
N SER A 24 -0.72 -5.99 2.27
CA SER A 24 -0.27 -4.81 3.01
C SER A 24 0.10 -3.68 2.06
N VAL A 25 -0.32 -2.47 2.41
CA VAL A 25 -0.01 -1.25 1.66
C VAL A 25 0.86 -0.35 2.52
N VAL A 26 2.01 0.06 1.98
CA VAL A 26 3.02 0.88 2.64
C VAL A 26 3.38 2.11 1.80
N GLY A 27 4.17 3.04 2.35
CA GLY A 27 4.63 4.21 1.62
C GLY A 27 3.72 5.42 1.78
N ALA A 28 3.58 6.24 0.74
CA ALA A 28 2.87 7.52 0.80
C ALA A 28 2.23 7.92 -0.54
N GLY A 29 1.32 8.90 -0.50
CA GLY A 29 0.74 9.45 -1.74
C GLY A 29 -0.39 8.63 -2.32
N GLY A 30 -1.29 8.04 -1.47
CA GLY A 30 -2.51 7.42 -1.96
C GLY A 30 -2.83 6.03 -1.42
N LYS A 31 -2.21 5.60 -0.31
CA LYS A 31 -2.46 4.27 0.31
C LYS A 31 -3.94 3.98 0.58
N THR A 32 -4.59 4.87 1.31
CA THR A 32 -6.00 4.71 1.67
C THR A 32 -6.89 4.61 0.43
N SER A 33 -6.67 5.46 -0.58
CA SER A 33 -7.41 5.40 -1.85
C SER A 33 -7.16 4.08 -2.59
N LEU A 34 -5.91 3.59 -2.57
CA LEU A 34 -5.57 2.28 -3.16
C LEU A 34 -6.30 1.14 -2.43
N LEU A 35 -6.36 1.16 -1.08
CA LEU A 35 -7.10 0.15 -0.31
C LEU A 35 -8.59 0.12 -0.69
N PHE A 36 -9.21 1.29 -0.89
CA PHE A 36 -10.60 1.38 -1.34
C PHE A 36 -10.79 0.81 -2.73
N TRP A 37 -9.93 1.17 -3.65
CA TRP A 37 -9.96 0.66 -5.01
C TRP A 37 -9.76 -0.86 -5.05
N LEU A 38 -8.80 -1.39 -4.29
CA LEU A 38 -8.60 -2.84 -4.16
C LEU A 38 -9.82 -3.53 -3.57
N ALA A 39 -10.45 -2.94 -2.54
CA ALA A 39 -11.66 -3.50 -1.94
C ALA A 39 -12.79 -3.61 -2.96
N GLN A 40 -13.02 -2.58 -3.77
CA GLN A 40 -14.01 -2.61 -4.85
C GLN A 40 -13.65 -3.65 -5.92
N LEU A 41 -12.36 -3.76 -6.28
CA LEU A 41 -11.87 -4.75 -7.25
C LEU A 41 -12.14 -6.19 -6.75
N PHE A 42 -11.81 -6.49 -5.50
CA PHE A 42 -12.05 -7.81 -4.92
C PHE A 42 -13.54 -8.10 -4.71
N GLN A 43 -14.30 -7.10 -4.27
CA GLN A 43 -15.75 -7.20 -4.12
C GLN A 43 -16.44 -7.52 -5.46
N SER A 44 -16.03 -6.86 -6.56
CA SER A 44 -16.56 -7.13 -7.89
C SER A 44 -16.24 -8.57 -8.37
N GLY A 45 -15.15 -9.15 -7.88
CA GLY A 45 -14.78 -10.56 -8.04
C GLY A 45 -15.49 -11.50 -7.04
N GLY A 46 -16.52 -11.05 -6.31
CA GLY A 46 -17.31 -11.86 -5.38
C GLY A 46 -16.58 -12.23 -4.09
N ARG A 47 -15.51 -11.53 -3.71
CA ARG A 47 -14.75 -11.79 -2.49
C ARG A 47 -15.17 -10.87 -1.35
N ARG A 48 -15.20 -11.41 -0.13
CA ARG A 48 -15.45 -10.65 1.10
C ARG A 48 -14.16 -10.02 1.58
N VAL A 49 -14.18 -8.70 1.78
CA VAL A 49 -12.98 -7.90 2.07
C VAL A 49 -13.06 -7.30 3.47
N LEU A 50 -12.00 -7.46 4.24
CA LEU A 50 -11.79 -6.75 5.49
C LEU A 50 -10.68 -5.71 5.32
N ILE A 51 -10.95 -4.46 5.66
CA ILE A 51 -9.96 -3.38 5.64
C ILE A 51 -9.56 -3.03 7.07
N THR A 52 -8.27 -2.95 7.33
CA THR A 52 -7.72 -2.60 8.64
C THR A 52 -6.40 -1.85 8.52
N THR A 53 -5.77 -1.55 9.64
CA THR A 53 -4.43 -0.94 9.72
C THR A 53 -3.66 -1.50 10.91
N THR A 54 -2.34 -1.46 10.83
CA THR A 54 -1.46 -1.71 11.99
C THR A 54 -1.06 -0.43 12.72
N THR A 55 -1.48 0.73 12.21
CA THR A 55 -1.14 2.03 12.76
C THR A 55 -2.38 2.84 13.14
N HIS A 56 -2.57 3.99 12.55
CA HIS A 56 -3.76 4.85 12.70
C HIS A 56 -4.26 5.25 11.30
N MET A 57 -5.56 5.18 11.10
CA MET A 57 -6.21 5.51 9.84
C MET A 57 -7.35 6.48 10.08
N PHE A 58 -7.54 7.48 9.20
CA PHE A 58 -8.78 8.23 9.18
C PHE A 58 -9.92 7.31 8.75
N LEU A 59 -11.09 7.44 9.40
CA LEU A 59 -12.27 6.77 8.88
C LEU A 59 -12.68 7.47 7.59
N PRO A 60 -12.72 6.74 6.50
CA PRO A 60 -13.17 7.31 5.24
C PRO A 60 -14.69 7.46 5.24
N GLU A 61 -15.17 8.45 4.51
CA GLU A 61 -16.60 8.54 4.16
C GLU A 61 -16.96 7.36 3.26
N SER A 62 -17.65 6.38 3.82
CA SER A 62 -18.04 5.14 3.13
C SER A 62 -19.33 4.60 3.71
N THR A 63 -20.10 3.90 2.87
CA THR A 63 -21.28 3.14 3.29
C THR A 63 -20.93 1.76 3.89
N TRP A 64 -19.67 1.35 3.84
CA TRP A 64 -19.22 0.09 4.39
C TRP A 64 -19.21 0.12 5.92
N PRO A 65 -19.67 -0.95 6.60
CA PRO A 65 -19.73 -0.98 8.06
C PRO A 65 -18.34 -0.87 8.69
N VAL A 66 -18.28 -0.15 9.81
CA VAL A 66 -17.08 0.00 10.64
C VAL A 66 -17.29 -0.75 11.94
N ILE A 67 -16.40 -1.68 12.24
CA ILE A 67 -16.43 -2.52 13.41
C ILE A 67 -15.26 -2.14 14.32
N PHE A 68 -15.55 -1.96 15.62
CA PHE A 68 -14.53 -1.77 16.64
C PHE A 68 -14.52 -2.98 17.58
N CYS A 69 -13.35 -3.60 17.77
CA CYS A 69 -13.18 -4.73 18.68
C CYS A 69 -11.76 -4.79 19.24
N ARG A 70 -11.61 -5.32 20.44
CA ARG A 70 -10.29 -5.47 21.06
C ARG A 70 -9.47 -6.59 20.45
N ASP A 71 -10.14 -7.69 20.10
CA ASP A 71 -9.53 -8.85 19.47
C ASP A 71 -10.33 -9.25 18.23
N PRO A 72 -9.76 -9.08 17.02
CA PRO A 72 -10.47 -9.37 15.78
C PRO A 72 -10.72 -10.88 15.58
N ALA A 73 -9.94 -11.77 16.22
CA ALA A 73 -10.18 -13.21 16.17
C ALA A 73 -11.48 -13.61 16.88
N MET A 74 -11.92 -12.81 17.85
CA MET A 74 -13.13 -13.07 18.66
C MET A 74 -14.40 -12.43 18.09
N LEU A 75 -14.33 -11.77 16.92
CA LEU A 75 -15.51 -11.19 16.29
C LEU A 75 -16.58 -12.27 16.01
N PRO A 76 -17.87 -12.00 16.29
CA PRO A 76 -18.95 -12.87 15.83
C PRO A 76 -18.91 -13.03 14.31
N ARG A 77 -19.22 -14.21 13.79
CA ARG A 77 -19.25 -14.46 12.32
C ARG A 77 -20.18 -13.50 11.58
N THR A 78 -21.31 -13.20 12.18
CA THR A 78 -22.30 -12.26 11.65
C THR A 78 -21.80 -10.83 11.49
N SER A 79 -20.76 -10.43 12.22
CA SER A 79 -20.17 -9.11 12.11
C SER A 79 -19.46 -8.88 10.76
N LEU A 80 -19.07 -9.93 10.05
CA LEU A 80 -18.38 -9.91 8.77
C LEU A 80 -19.30 -10.35 7.61
N SER A 81 -20.60 -10.11 7.73
CA SER A 81 -21.60 -10.48 6.70
C SER A 81 -21.62 -9.53 5.50
N SER A 82 -21.12 -8.31 5.65
CA SER A 82 -21.01 -7.36 4.53
C SER A 82 -19.92 -7.77 3.55
N PRO A 83 -20.09 -7.54 2.24
CA PRO A 83 -19.07 -7.81 1.24
C PRO A 83 -17.75 -7.07 1.50
N VAL A 84 -17.81 -5.86 2.05
CA VAL A 84 -16.66 -5.09 2.53
C VAL A 84 -16.95 -4.56 3.92
N SER A 85 -16.00 -4.64 4.83
CA SER A 85 -16.09 -4.09 6.19
C SER A 85 -14.75 -3.49 6.61
N PHE A 86 -14.81 -2.48 7.47
CA PHE A 86 -13.65 -2.00 8.23
C PHE A 86 -13.63 -2.64 9.59
N CYS A 87 -12.43 -2.99 10.09
CA CYS A 87 -12.26 -3.47 11.45
C CYS A 87 -11.06 -2.80 12.11
N PHE A 88 -11.29 -2.20 13.29
CA PHE A 88 -10.27 -1.48 14.04
C PHE A 88 -10.34 -1.81 15.53
N HIS A 89 -9.23 -1.58 16.23
CA HIS A 89 -9.15 -1.85 17.66
C HIS A 89 -10.03 -0.87 18.46
N HIS A 90 -9.88 0.45 18.24
CA HIS A 90 -10.69 1.47 18.88
C HIS A 90 -10.61 2.83 18.16
N TRP A 91 -11.57 3.69 18.47
CA TRP A 91 -11.57 5.08 18.03
C TRP A 91 -10.73 5.96 18.95
N LYS A 92 -9.83 6.75 18.39
CA LYS A 92 -9.00 7.71 19.11
C LYS A 92 -9.53 9.13 18.86
N ALA A 93 -10.47 9.56 19.69
CA ALA A 93 -11.19 10.82 19.53
C ALA A 93 -10.27 12.05 19.45
N THR A 94 -9.17 12.06 20.25
CA THR A 94 -8.17 13.15 20.29
C THR A 94 -7.44 13.35 18.97
N GLN A 95 -7.44 12.36 18.07
CA GLN A 95 -6.75 12.39 16.79
C GLN A 95 -7.72 12.30 15.60
N GLY A 96 -9.02 12.06 15.82
CA GLY A 96 -9.98 11.81 14.77
C GLY A 96 -9.62 10.59 13.91
N LYS A 97 -9.01 9.54 14.51
CA LYS A 97 -8.51 8.37 13.79
C LYS A 97 -8.89 7.08 14.49
N ALA A 98 -9.08 6.02 13.71
CA ALA A 98 -9.14 4.67 14.21
C ALA A 98 -7.72 4.11 14.45
N LYS A 99 -7.50 3.48 15.59
CA LYS A 99 -6.30 2.70 15.91
C LYS A 99 -6.50 1.28 15.39
N GLY A 100 -5.53 0.77 14.66
CA GLY A 100 -5.50 -0.61 14.19
C GLY A 100 -4.95 -1.60 15.21
N PHE A 101 -4.67 -2.80 14.72
CA PHE A 101 -4.19 -3.93 15.51
C PHE A 101 -2.67 -4.08 15.42
N ALA A 102 -2.10 -4.85 16.34
CA ALA A 102 -0.75 -5.38 16.16
C ALA A 102 -0.72 -6.37 14.97
N PRO A 103 0.40 -6.51 14.26
CA PRO A 103 0.50 -7.43 13.11
C PRO A 103 0.03 -8.85 13.42
N GLU A 104 0.38 -9.38 14.61
CA GLU A 104 0.04 -10.75 15.05
C GLU A 104 -1.48 -10.98 15.19
N ALA A 105 -2.21 -9.93 15.58
CA ALA A 105 -3.67 -10.01 15.68
C ALA A 105 -4.32 -10.06 14.27
N ILE A 106 -3.67 -9.44 13.26
CA ILE A 106 -4.11 -9.56 11.87
C ILE A 106 -3.76 -10.95 11.32
N ASP A 107 -2.60 -11.50 11.67
CA ASP A 107 -2.22 -12.85 11.29
C ASP A 107 -3.25 -13.88 11.80
N ALA A 108 -3.79 -13.71 13.02
CA ALA A 108 -4.84 -14.56 13.55
C ALA A 108 -6.15 -14.50 12.73
N LEU A 109 -6.44 -13.40 12.04
CA LEU A 109 -7.61 -13.29 11.15
C LEU A 109 -7.55 -14.23 9.95
N THR A 110 -6.38 -14.73 9.58
CA THR A 110 -6.24 -15.69 8.46
C THR A 110 -6.92 -17.02 8.73
N GLN A 111 -7.24 -17.32 10.00
CA GLN A 111 -7.99 -18.51 10.38
C GLN A 111 -9.52 -18.33 10.22
N ARG A 112 -9.97 -17.15 9.81
CA ARG A 112 -11.39 -16.82 9.69
C ARG A 112 -11.92 -17.11 8.28
N PRO A 113 -12.84 -18.09 8.12
CA PRO A 113 -13.40 -18.44 6.82
C PRO A 113 -14.35 -17.36 6.25
N GLU A 114 -14.71 -16.35 7.07
CA GLU A 114 -15.55 -15.25 6.65
C GLU A 114 -14.78 -14.17 5.88
N CYS A 115 -13.44 -14.17 5.96
CA CYS A 115 -12.59 -13.22 5.24
C CYS A 115 -11.95 -13.91 4.04
N ASP A 116 -12.21 -13.44 2.84
CA ASP A 116 -11.50 -13.92 1.64
C ASP A 116 -10.24 -13.07 1.38
N VAL A 117 -10.31 -11.77 1.73
CA VAL A 117 -9.22 -10.79 1.55
C VAL A 117 -9.11 -9.88 2.77
N ILE A 118 -7.90 -9.66 3.24
CA ILE A 118 -7.58 -8.72 4.31
C ILE A 118 -6.63 -7.66 3.73
N LEU A 119 -7.09 -6.41 3.68
CA LEU A 119 -6.32 -5.26 3.20
C LEU A 119 -5.82 -4.45 4.41
N VAL A 120 -4.51 -4.22 4.46
CA VAL A 120 -3.85 -3.63 5.63
C VAL A 120 -3.10 -2.36 5.26
N GLU A 121 -3.43 -1.21 5.87
CA GLU A 121 -2.52 -0.05 5.84
C GLU A 121 -1.45 -0.25 6.92
N ALA A 122 -0.19 -0.53 6.49
CA ALA A 122 0.84 -1.00 7.41
C ALA A 122 1.81 0.10 7.89
N ASP A 123 1.61 1.35 7.48
CA ASP A 123 2.39 2.50 7.95
C ASP A 123 1.63 3.83 7.84
N GLY A 124 2.14 4.87 8.55
CA GLY A 124 1.64 6.24 8.46
C GLY A 124 2.49 7.12 7.53
N SER A 125 1.88 8.12 6.87
CA SER A 125 2.58 9.10 6.02
C SER A 125 2.23 10.56 6.31
N ARG A 126 1.35 10.83 7.28
CA ARG A 126 0.84 12.17 7.63
C ARG A 126 0.28 12.96 6.43
N GLY A 127 -0.26 12.26 5.41
CA GLY A 127 -0.78 12.89 4.20
C GLY A 127 0.29 13.34 3.19
N MET A 128 1.58 13.15 3.48
CA MET A 128 2.66 13.53 2.56
C MET A 128 2.70 12.61 1.33
N PRO A 129 3.16 13.13 0.17
CA PRO A 129 3.21 12.38 -1.09
C PRO A 129 4.33 11.33 -1.15
N LEU A 130 5.39 11.50 -0.33
CA LEU A 130 6.54 10.59 -0.27
C LEU A 130 6.99 10.38 1.18
N LYS A 131 7.64 9.25 1.45
CA LYS A 131 8.20 8.94 2.77
C LYS A 131 9.34 7.93 2.70
N ALA A 132 10.17 7.88 3.75
CA ALA A 132 10.96 6.72 4.12
C ALA A 132 10.38 6.05 5.39
N PRO A 133 10.61 4.73 5.60
CA PRO A 133 10.21 4.05 6.84
C PRO A 133 11.01 4.52 8.05
N ASP A 134 10.39 4.48 9.24
CA ASP A 134 11.09 4.62 10.51
C ASP A 134 11.67 3.29 11.00
N GLU A 135 12.37 3.32 12.13
CA GLU A 135 12.96 2.13 12.75
C GLU A 135 11.93 0.99 12.93
N HIS A 136 10.74 1.32 13.43
CA HIS A 136 9.66 0.37 13.69
C HIS A 136 8.62 0.25 12.57
N GLU A 137 8.85 0.89 11.43
CA GLU A 137 7.96 0.85 10.27
C GLU A 137 8.64 0.19 9.06
N PRO A 138 7.83 -0.37 8.16
CA PRO A 138 6.40 -0.64 8.27
C PRO A 138 6.11 -1.83 9.21
N CYS A 139 4.89 -1.84 9.81
CA CYS A 139 4.40 -2.92 10.67
C CYS A 139 3.58 -3.91 9.84
N ILE A 140 4.25 -4.79 9.11
CA ILE A 140 3.63 -5.72 8.16
C ILE A 140 3.28 -7.04 8.86
N PRO A 141 2.03 -7.55 8.77
CA PRO A 141 1.68 -8.90 9.20
C PRO A 141 2.51 -9.97 8.48
N GLN A 142 2.95 -11.00 9.18
CA GLN A 142 3.74 -12.09 8.61
C GLN A 142 2.97 -12.92 7.58
N SER A 143 1.64 -12.96 7.71
CA SER A 143 0.74 -13.60 6.75
C SER A 143 0.56 -12.82 5.44
N SER A 144 1.15 -11.62 5.29
CA SER A 144 1.06 -10.84 4.06
C SER A 144 1.64 -11.64 2.89
N CYS A 145 0.84 -11.89 1.86
CA CYS A 145 1.27 -12.54 0.62
C CYS A 145 1.75 -11.52 -0.43
N CYS A 146 1.37 -10.24 -0.25
CA CYS A 146 1.80 -9.13 -1.10
C CYS A 146 1.95 -7.85 -0.28
N VAL A 147 3.00 -7.08 -0.57
CA VAL A 147 3.18 -5.70 -0.10
C VAL A 147 3.21 -4.77 -1.31
N ILE A 148 2.35 -3.76 -1.28
CA ILE A 148 2.34 -2.70 -2.30
C ILE A 148 2.96 -1.44 -1.70
N ALA A 149 4.11 -1.03 -2.22
CA ALA A 149 4.75 0.23 -1.88
C ALA A 149 4.23 1.34 -2.80
N VAL A 150 3.48 2.28 -2.22
CA VAL A 150 2.91 3.44 -2.94
C VAL A 150 3.86 4.62 -2.85
N MET A 151 4.14 5.23 -3.98
CA MET A 151 4.88 6.49 -4.10
C MET A 151 4.14 7.42 -5.05
N SER A 152 4.08 8.71 -4.72
CA SER A 152 3.43 9.68 -5.60
C SER A 152 4.39 10.20 -6.66
N GLY A 153 3.97 10.18 -7.91
CA GLY A 153 4.68 10.81 -9.03
C GLY A 153 4.66 12.34 -9.02
N LEU A 154 3.87 12.96 -8.12
CA LEU A 154 3.75 14.43 -8.02
C LEU A 154 5.08 15.14 -7.72
N LEU A 155 6.01 14.46 -7.07
CA LEU A 155 7.28 15.08 -6.69
C LEU A 155 8.40 14.81 -7.70
N LEU A 156 8.21 13.97 -8.69
CA LEU A 156 9.22 13.75 -9.73
C LEU A 156 9.45 15.02 -10.55
N GLY A 157 10.69 15.50 -10.56
CA GLY A 157 11.08 16.78 -11.16
C GLY A 157 10.93 17.99 -10.24
N GLU A 158 10.39 17.81 -9.02
CA GLU A 158 10.18 18.88 -8.05
C GLU A 158 11.29 18.89 -6.99
N LYS A 159 11.46 20.04 -6.34
CA LYS A 159 12.36 20.17 -5.19
C LYS A 159 11.77 19.49 -3.96
N ILE A 160 12.60 18.73 -3.24
CA ILE A 160 12.17 17.96 -2.07
C ILE A 160 12.88 18.37 -0.80
N GLY A 161 12.21 18.11 0.34
CA GLY A 161 12.68 18.39 1.67
C GLY A 161 11.71 17.88 2.74
N ALA A 162 11.91 18.31 3.97
CA ALA A 162 11.08 17.92 5.12
C ALA A 162 9.61 18.38 5.01
N GLU A 163 9.33 19.35 4.17
CA GLU A 163 8.00 19.93 3.92
C GLU A 163 7.10 19.03 3.08
N ASN A 164 7.68 18.15 2.25
CA ASN A 164 6.93 17.30 1.33
C ASN A 164 7.33 15.80 1.36
N VAL A 165 8.37 15.44 2.13
CA VAL A 165 8.78 14.06 2.35
C VAL A 165 8.68 13.72 3.85
N HIS A 166 7.80 12.78 4.20
CA HIS A 166 7.67 12.32 5.58
C HIS A 166 8.90 11.53 5.99
N ARG A 167 9.46 11.86 7.18
CA ARG A 167 10.71 11.31 7.71
C ARG A 167 11.90 11.63 6.80
N TRP A 168 12.06 12.91 6.53
CA TRP A 168 13.14 13.44 5.71
C TRP A 168 14.53 12.91 6.11
N PRO A 169 14.94 12.86 7.40
CA PRO A 169 16.26 12.35 7.76
C PRO A 169 16.52 10.93 7.21
N GLN A 170 15.58 10.00 7.42
CA GLN A 170 15.70 8.62 6.94
C GLN A 170 15.70 8.56 5.41
N PHE A 171 14.91 9.41 4.76
CA PHE A 171 14.90 9.51 3.30
C PHE A 171 16.25 10.00 2.76
N ALA A 172 16.81 11.04 3.37
CA ALA A 172 18.10 11.59 3.02
C ALA A 172 19.24 10.57 3.23
N ASP A 173 19.21 9.83 4.34
CA ASP A 173 20.20 8.79 4.63
C ASP A 173 20.20 7.67 3.58
N ILE A 174 18.99 7.29 3.08
CA ILE A 174 18.85 6.24 2.06
C ILE A 174 19.27 6.74 0.68
N THR A 175 18.87 7.96 0.31
CA THR A 175 19.03 8.47 -1.06
C THR A 175 20.29 9.32 -1.25
N GLY A 176 20.89 9.81 -0.17
CA GLY A 176 22.01 10.77 -0.22
C GLY A 176 21.61 12.18 -0.60
N LEU A 177 20.29 12.48 -0.68
CA LEU A 177 19.80 13.77 -1.12
C LEU A 177 19.81 14.82 -0.01
N THR A 178 20.01 16.08 -0.41
CA THR A 178 19.94 17.25 0.47
C THR A 178 18.65 18.05 0.20
N PRO A 179 18.15 18.83 1.18
CA PRO A 179 16.97 19.66 0.98
C PRO A 179 17.14 20.61 -0.21
N GLY A 180 16.09 20.76 -1.02
CA GLY A 180 16.09 21.58 -2.23
C GLY A 180 16.62 20.89 -3.48
N THR A 181 17.09 19.64 -3.38
CA THR A 181 17.44 18.82 -4.57
C THR A 181 16.19 18.45 -5.34
N THR A 182 16.30 18.37 -6.66
CA THR A 182 15.21 17.92 -7.55
C THR A 182 15.15 16.40 -7.55
N LEU A 183 13.99 15.84 -7.20
CA LEU A 183 13.76 14.40 -7.14
C LEU A 183 13.79 13.77 -8.54
N GLN A 184 14.59 12.72 -8.69
CA GLN A 184 14.70 11.94 -9.92
C GLN A 184 14.11 10.54 -9.73
N LEU A 185 13.80 9.86 -10.83
CA LEU A 185 13.33 8.47 -10.78
C LEU A 185 14.37 7.53 -10.13
N SER A 186 15.65 7.78 -10.36
CA SER A 186 16.77 7.04 -9.73
C SER A 186 16.72 7.05 -8.20
N ASP A 187 16.23 8.12 -7.60
CA ASP A 187 16.12 8.26 -6.15
C ASP A 187 14.99 7.37 -5.62
N LEU A 188 13.86 7.31 -6.35
CA LEU A 188 12.77 6.37 -6.03
C LEU A 188 13.21 4.92 -6.22
N VAL A 189 13.99 4.61 -7.27
CA VAL A 189 14.59 3.29 -7.48
C VAL A 189 15.52 2.94 -6.32
N THR A 190 16.33 3.89 -5.86
CA THR A 190 17.18 3.70 -4.68
C THR A 190 16.35 3.38 -3.43
N LEU A 191 15.26 4.13 -3.20
CA LEU A 191 14.36 3.88 -2.06
C LEU A 191 13.67 2.50 -2.15
N VAL A 192 13.31 2.04 -3.35
CA VAL A 192 12.73 0.70 -3.58
C VAL A 192 13.72 -0.41 -3.24
N ARG A 193 14.98 -0.25 -3.62
CA ARG A 193 16.02 -1.28 -3.56
C ARG A 193 16.78 -1.31 -2.23
N HIS A 194 16.76 -0.21 -1.48
CA HIS A 194 17.51 -0.13 -0.24
C HIS A 194 16.90 -1.02 0.85
N PRO A 195 17.69 -1.79 1.62
CA PRO A 195 17.17 -2.68 2.67
C PRO A 195 16.33 -1.96 3.74
N LEU A 196 16.62 -0.70 4.04
CA LEU A 196 15.85 0.15 4.95
C LEU A 196 14.82 1.01 4.21
N GLY A 197 14.60 0.77 2.92
CA GLY A 197 13.72 1.55 2.05
C GLY A 197 12.28 1.04 2.03
N ALA A 198 11.64 1.18 0.89
CA ALA A 198 10.19 0.99 0.73
C ALA A 198 9.70 -0.42 1.13
N PHE A 199 10.52 -1.45 0.94
CA PHE A 199 10.19 -2.85 1.23
C PHE A 199 10.88 -3.39 2.49
N LYS A 200 11.29 -2.51 3.40
CA LYS A 200 11.78 -2.91 4.72
C LYS A 200 10.74 -3.77 5.45
N ASN A 201 11.18 -4.78 6.20
CA ASN A 201 10.35 -5.69 6.99
C ASN A 201 9.32 -6.53 6.18
N VAL A 202 9.46 -6.60 4.86
CA VAL A 202 8.60 -7.47 4.04
C VAL A 202 8.92 -8.94 4.34
N PRO A 203 7.90 -9.81 4.61
CA PRO A 203 8.12 -11.24 4.79
C PRO A 203 8.83 -11.89 3.59
N GLN A 204 9.61 -12.95 3.84
CA GLN A 204 10.52 -13.54 2.84
C GLN A 204 9.81 -13.99 1.55
N ASP A 205 8.67 -14.66 1.67
CA ASP A 205 7.92 -15.20 0.52
C ASP A 205 6.81 -14.27 0.03
N CYS A 206 6.87 -13.00 0.45
CA CYS A 206 5.87 -11.99 0.13
C CYS A 206 6.19 -11.32 -1.20
N ARG A 207 5.21 -11.23 -2.09
CA ARG A 207 5.35 -10.50 -3.36
C ARG A 207 5.47 -9.00 -3.09
N ARG A 208 6.24 -8.30 -3.91
CA ARG A 208 6.49 -6.86 -3.83
C ARG A 208 5.98 -6.20 -5.08
N VAL A 209 5.06 -5.25 -4.92
CA VAL A 209 4.53 -4.44 -6.01
C VAL A 209 4.89 -2.98 -5.75
N TRP A 210 5.57 -2.35 -6.70
CA TRP A 210 5.82 -0.92 -6.64
C TRP A 210 4.76 -0.17 -7.43
N PHE A 211 4.00 0.70 -6.76
CA PHE A 211 2.96 1.51 -7.40
C PHE A 211 3.35 3.00 -7.40
N ILE A 212 3.55 3.57 -8.59
CA ILE A 212 3.69 5.01 -8.80
C ILE A 212 2.30 5.57 -9.10
N ASN A 213 1.70 6.18 -8.08
CA ASN A 213 0.42 6.87 -8.15
C ASN A 213 0.61 8.29 -8.70
N ARG A 214 -0.43 8.91 -9.25
CA ARG A 214 -0.35 10.22 -9.92
C ARG A 214 0.63 10.22 -11.10
N PHE A 215 0.66 9.12 -11.82
CA PHE A 215 1.58 8.88 -12.93
C PHE A 215 1.43 9.91 -14.08
N SER A 216 0.23 10.39 -14.35
CA SER A 216 -0.04 11.40 -15.37
C SER A 216 0.80 12.68 -15.19
N HIS A 217 1.19 13.01 -13.96
CA HIS A 217 2.03 14.19 -13.66
C HIS A 217 3.50 14.00 -14.02
N CYS A 218 3.97 12.76 -14.15
CA CYS A 218 5.37 12.45 -14.38
C CYS A 218 5.64 11.56 -15.61
N GLU A 219 4.64 11.33 -16.45
CA GLU A 219 4.74 10.41 -17.60
C GLU A 219 5.93 10.73 -18.50
N ASN A 220 6.19 12.01 -18.74
CA ASN A 220 7.27 12.48 -19.60
C ASN A 220 8.65 12.50 -18.91
N THR A 221 8.71 12.33 -17.59
CA THR A 221 9.97 12.35 -16.81
C THR A 221 10.47 10.95 -16.49
N ILE A 222 9.68 9.91 -16.78
CA ILE A 222 10.02 8.53 -16.45
C ILE A 222 10.80 7.87 -17.60
N ALA A 223 12.11 7.67 -17.40
CA ALA A 223 12.90 6.81 -18.26
C ALA A 223 12.58 5.33 -18.01
N GLN A 224 12.02 4.65 -19.03
CA GLN A 224 11.57 3.26 -18.90
C GLN A 224 12.72 2.32 -18.53
N SER A 225 13.93 2.53 -19.06
CA SER A 225 15.11 1.72 -18.75
C SER A 225 15.49 1.77 -17.26
N GLU A 226 15.29 2.92 -16.61
CA GLU A 226 15.54 3.08 -15.19
C GLU A 226 14.42 2.50 -14.34
N LEU A 227 13.17 2.75 -14.74
CA LEU A 227 11.98 2.21 -14.07
C LEU A 227 12.02 0.68 -13.97
N LEU A 228 12.52 0.00 -14.99
CA LEU A 228 12.53 -1.47 -15.03
C LEU A 228 13.70 -2.11 -14.26
N LYS A 229 14.67 -1.35 -13.77
CA LYS A 229 15.80 -1.92 -12.99
C LYS A 229 15.36 -2.80 -11.81
N PRO A 230 14.37 -2.39 -10.96
CA PRO A 230 13.93 -3.23 -9.85
C PRO A 230 13.30 -4.56 -10.29
N LEU A 231 12.60 -4.60 -11.43
CA LEU A 231 12.10 -5.85 -12.01
C LEU A 231 13.24 -6.73 -12.50
N GLN A 232 14.14 -6.20 -13.31
CA GLN A 232 15.27 -6.93 -13.88
C GLN A 232 16.20 -7.55 -12.82
N GLN A 233 16.24 -6.95 -11.62
CA GLN A 233 17.06 -7.40 -10.50
C GLN A 233 16.25 -8.18 -9.45
N HIS A 234 14.98 -8.50 -9.74
CA HIS A 234 14.08 -9.23 -8.84
C HIS A 234 13.84 -8.56 -7.49
N ASP A 235 14.00 -7.23 -7.41
CA ASP A 235 13.66 -6.47 -6.20
C ASP A 235 12.14 -6.35 -6.00
N VAL A 236 11.38 -6.40 -7.10
CA VAL A 236 9.91 -6.41 -7.14
C VAL A 236 9.39 -7.37 -8.21
N GLU A 237 8.17 -7.89 -8.02
CA GLU A 237 7.48 -8.77 -8.97
C GLU A 237 6.62 -8.02 -9.98
N ALA A 238 6.19 -6.80 -9.63
CA ALA A 238 5.42 -5.96 -10.54
C ALA A 238 5.66 -4.46 -10.27
N ILE A 239 5.55 -3.66 -11.34
CA ILE A 239 5.48 -2.20 -11.25
C ILE A 239 4.17 -1.76 -11.87
N TRP A 240 3.39 -1.01 -11.11
CA TRP A 240 2.15 -0.39 -11.54
C TRP A 240 2.32 1.11 -11.67
N LEU A 241 1.83 1.67 -12.78
CA LEU A 241 1.78 3.10 -13.03
C LEU A 241 0.33 3.50 -13.27
N GLY A 242 -0.13 4.53 -12.58
CA GLY A 242 -1.50 4.96 -12.76
C GLY A 242 -1.89 6.14 -11.89
N ASP A 243 -3.18 6.42 -11.86
CA ASP A 243 -3.79 7.34 -10.92
C ASP A 243 -5.04 6.71 -10.33
N ILE A 244 -5.03 6.48 -9.02
CA ILE A 244 -6.12 5.77 -8.35
C ILE A 244 -7.45 6.53 -8.40
N GLN A 245 -7.46 7.80 -8.77
CA GLN A 245 -8.66 8.62 -8.94
C GLN A 245 -9.15 8.68 -10.40
N GLU A 246 -8.37 8.12 -11.33
CA GLU A 246 -8.73 8.06 -12.75
C GLU A 246 -9.26 6.69 -13.16
N PHE A 247 -9.79 6.61 -14.38
CA PHE A 247 -10.13 5.34 -15.00
C PHE A 247 -9.38 5.18 -16.34
N PRO A 248 -8.68 4.06 -16.54
CA PRO A 248 -8.38 3.00 -15.57
C PRO A 248 -7.38 3.46 -14.50
N ALA A 249 -7.57 3.02 -13.26
CA ALA A 249 -6.71 3.39 -12.12
C ALA A 249 -5.26 2.95 -12.32
N ILE A 250 -5.04 1.76 -12.92
CA ILE A 250 -3.72 1.27 -13.34
C ILE A 250 -3.64 1.41 -14.85
N ALA A 251 -2.82 2.37 -15.31
CA ALA A 251 -2.67 2.69 -16.74
C ALA A 251 -1.61 1.81 -17.44
N ARG A 252 -0.54 1.44 -16.72
CA ARG A 252 0.55 0.56 -17.22
C ARG A 252 0.95 -0.43 -16.14
N ARG A 253 1.29 -1.63 -16.56
CA ARG A 253 1.74 -2.72 -15.72
C ARG A 253 2.98 -3.36 -16.33
N PHE A 254 4.02 -3.56 -15.53
CA PHE A 254 5.23 -4.27 -15.91
C PHE A 254 5.44 -5.43 -14.94
N VAL A 255 5.83 -6.57 -15.45
CA VAL A 255 6.16 -7.80 -14.70
C VAL A 255 7.35 -8.47 -15.36
N ASN A 256 8.04 -9.35 -14.62
CA ASN A 256 9.05 -10.24 -15.18
C ASN A 256 8.41 -11.37 -15.99
#